data_b7af15d3f1752234cfddc943218c5fb5
#
_entry.id   b7af15d3f1752234cfddc943218c5fb5
#
_cell.length_a   1.000
_cell.length_b   1.000
_cell.length_c   1.000
_cell.angle_alpha   90.00
_cell.angle_beta   90.00
_cell.angle_gamma   90.00
#
_symmetry.space_group_name_H-M   'P 1'
#
loop_
_entity.id
_entity.type
_entity.pdbx_description
1 polymer ?
#
loop_
_entity_poly.entity_id
_entity_poly.type
_entity_poly.pdbx_seq_one_letter_code
_entity_poly.pdbx_strand_id
1 'polypeptide(L)'
;GFSGIIYHYMGAEKFMQFQGAYWIEKALSVDNLFVFILVFGYFNVAKEAQHKVLFWGVIGALVFRAIFIFAGVWLLNYTYLPEMELFGHMVKINYLLTLFGIILIVAGIKSALSQEEDEGSKDFTKSPGARFVYKFFNVTHQYDGDKFFTIENGLKVATPLFVVVAIVEFTDLLFAIDSIPAIFAIAPDDPFILYTSNIFAILGLRSLYFLLANFMYMFSKLKYGLALILAFIGVKMIVAPFYHIETSYSLMVVGSVLILSVVASLLFPDKD
;
A
#
# COMPACT_ATOMS: atom_id res chain seq x y z
N GLY A 1 9.79 2.81 -19.99
CA GLY A 1 10.63 1.61 -20.04
C GLY A 1 9.82 0.34 -20.01
N PHE A 2 9.69 -0.35 -18.87
CA PHE A 2 9.06 -1.69 -18.78
C PHE A 2 7.61 -1.73 -19.28
N SER A 3 6.79 -0.72 -19.00
CA SER A 3 5.43 -0.63 -19.53
C SER A 3 5.36 -0.62 -21.06
N GLY A 4 6.38 -0.05 -21.73
CA GLY A 4 6.48 -0.11 -23.20
C GLY A 4 6.77 -1.53 -23.70
N ILE A 5 7.51 -2.34 -22.93
CA ILE A 5 7.72 -3.76 -23.24
C ILE A 5 6.38 -4.51 -23.14
N ILE A 6 5.60 -4.26 -22.08
CA ILE A 6 4.26 -4.86 -21.93
C ILE A 6 3.37 -4.48 -23.11
N TYR A 7 3.36 -3.19 -23.52
CA TYR A 7 2.58 -2.76 -24.68
C TYR A 7 2.95 -3.52 -25.97
N HIS A 8 4.25 -3.68 -26.20
CA HIS A 8 4.76 -4.32 -27.42
C HIS A 8 4.47 -5.83 -27.49
N TYR A 9 4.62 -6.55 -26.35
CA TYR A 9 4.50 -8.00 -26.33
C TYR A 9 3.13 -8.52 -25.87
N MET A 10 2.40 -7.75 -25.06
CA MET A 10 1.13 -8.18 -24.45
C MET A 10 -0.07 -7.32 -24.88
N GLY A 11 0.17 -6.24 -25.62
CA GLY A 11 -0.87 -5.38 -26.18
C GLY A 11 -1.35 -4.27 -25.26
N ALA A 12 -2.27 -3.44 -25.80
CA ALA A 12 -2.75 -2.22 -25.14
C ALA A 12 -3.53 -2.49 -23.86
N GLU A 13 -4.32 -3.56 -23.82
CA GLU A 13 -5.11 -3.91 -22.62
C GLU A 13 -4.21 -4.20 -21.43
N LYS A 14 -3.20 -5.06 -21.58
CA LYS A 14 -2.26 -5.38 -20.50
C LYS A 14 -1.40 -4.18 -20.08
N PHE A 15 -1.05 -3.32 -21.04
CA PHE A 15 -0.42 -2.05 -20.73
C PHE A 15 -1.32 -1.17 -19.83
N MET A 16 -2.61 -1.04 -20.14
CA MET A 16 -3.55 -0.26 -19.34
C MET A 16 -3.75 -0.87 -17.94
N GLN A 17 -3.84 -2.21 -17.86
CA GLN A 17 -3.91 -2.93 -16.58
C GLN A 17 -2.66 -2.67 -15.74
N PHE A 18 -1.47 -2.78 -16.33
CA PHE A 18 -0.21 -2.49 -15.64
C PHE A 18 -0.15 -1.05 -15.16
N GLN A 19 -0.49 -0.08 -15.99
CA GLN A 19 -0.49 1.34 -15.61
C GLN A 19 -1.50 1.62 -14.50
N GLY A 20 -2.71 1.06 -14.59
CA GLY A 20 -3.73 1.21 -13.55
C GLY A 20 -3.26 0.68 -12.19
N ALA A 21 -2.78 -0.55 -12.15
CA ALA A 21 -2.27 -1.16 -10.94
C ALA A 21 -1.04 -0.40 -10.38
N TYR A 22 -0.11 0.01 -11.25
CA TYR A 22 1.08 0.78 -10.87
C TYR A 22 0.71 2.12 -10.21
N TRP A 23 -0.18 2.90 -10.82
CA TRP A 23 -0.53 4.23 -10.30
C TRP A 23 -1.37 4.16 -9.03
N ILE A 24 -2.26 3.16 -8.92
CA ILE A 24 -3.03 2.91 -7.69
C ILE A 24 -2.07 2.56 -6.56
N GLU A 25 -1.16 1.61 -6.78
CA GLU A 25 -0.18 1.23 -5.76
C GLU A 25 0.73 2.41 -5.39
N LYS A 26 1.16 3.19 -6.38
CA LYS A 26 1.99 4.37 -6.15
C LYS A 26 1.28 5.41 -5.29
N ALA A 27 -0.01 5.63 -5.55
CA ALA A 27 -0.83 6.56 -4.78
C ALA A 27 -1.03 6.12 -3.32
N LEU A 28 -1.41 4.85 -3.12
CA LEU A 28 -1.58 4.28 -1.78
C LEU A 28 -0.26 4.22 -1.00
N SER A 29 0.85 4.01 -1.71
CA SER A 29 2.18 3.98 -1.09
C SER A 29 2.65 5.33 -0.56
N VAL A 30 2.11 6.46 -1.03
CA VAL A 30 2.43 7.79 -0.48
C VAL A 30 1.96 7.87 0.98
N ASP A 31 0.78 7.37 1.28
CA ASP A 31 0.23 7.34 2.65
C ASP A 31 1.11 6.50 3.59
N ASN A 32 1.61 5.37 3.10
CA ASN A 32 2.53 4.52 3.86
C ASN A 32 3.83 5.26 4.23
N LEU A 33 4.32 6.12 3.33
CA LEU A 33 5.56 6.88 3.56
C LEU A 33 5.42 7.91 4.68
N PHE A 34 4.23 8.48 4.89
CA PHE A 34 3.99 9.36 6.03
C PHE A 34 4.22 8.64 7.36
N VAL A 35 3.69 7.41 7.49
CA VAL A 35 3.91 6.61 8.69
C VAL A 35 5.40 6.30 8.88
N PHE A 36 6.14 6.02 7.82
CA PHE A 36 7.59 5.78 7.93
C PHE A 36 8.34 7.03 8.42
N ILE A 37 7.98 8.22 7.94
CA ILE A 37 8.57 9.49 8.41
C ILE A 37 8.32 9.66 9.92
N LEU A 38 7.08 9.41 10.37
CA LEU A 38 6.74 9.51 11.80
C LEU A 38 7.49 8.49 12.65
N VAL A 39 7.60 7.24 12.20
CA VAL A 39 8.36 6.19 12.89
C VAL A 39 9.83 6.57 13.00
N PHE A 40 10.44 7.06 11.92
CA PHE A 40 11.85 7.49 11.94
C PHE A 40 12.07 8.70 12.86
N GLY A 41 11.11 9.64 12.88
CA GLY A 41 11.13 10.77 13.83
C GLY A 41 11.01 10.30 15.28
N TYR A 42 10.04 9.43 15.58
CA TYR A 42 9.80 8.91 16.93
C TYR A 42 11.02 8.17 17.52
N PHE A 43 11.65 7.34 16.71
CA PHE A 43 12.83 6.58 17.13
C PHE A 43 14.16 7.35 16.92
N ASN A 44 14.13 8.58 16.45
CA ASN A 44 15.31 9.40 16.13
C ASN A 44 16.32 8.66 15.24
N VAL A 45 15.84 8.01 14.17
CA VAL A 45 16.68 7.22 13.27
C VAL A 45 17.60 8.13 12.47
N ALA A 46 18.92 7.95 12.59
CA ALA A 46 19.89 8.70 11.81
C ALA A 46 19.67 8.54 10.30
N LYS A 47 19.88 9.61 9.51
CA LYS A 47 19.60 9.62 8.06
C LYS A 47 20.30 8.49 7.30
N GLU A 48 21.54 8.18 7.71
CA GLU A 48 22.34 7.09 7.15
C GLU A 48 21.69 5.72 7.37
N ALA A 49 21.09 5.51 8.54
CA ALA A 49 20.42 4.27 8.91
C ALA A 49 19.02 4.14 8.24
N GLN A 50 18.35 5.26 7.92
CA GLN A 50 17.06 5.25 7.22
C GLN A 50 17.15 4.53 5.87
N HIS A 51 18.24 4.73 5.12
CA HIS A 51 18.48 4.04 3.85
C HIS A 51 18.46 2.50 4.00
N LYS A 52 19.05 2.01 5.09
CA LYS A 52 19.11 0.58 5.38
C LYS A 52 17.75 0.02 5.79
N VAL A 53 17.00 0.74 6.62
CA VAL A 53 15.63 0.36 6.99
C VAL A 53 14.73 0.30 5.77
N LEU A 54 14.75 1.35 4.92
CA LEU A 54 13.95 1.38 3.70
C LEU A 54 14.34 0.29 2.71
N PHE A 55 15.63 -0.09 2.64
CA PHE A 55 16.08 -1.18 1.78
C PHE A 55 15.48 -2.53 2.23
N TRP A 56 15.57 -2.84 3.52
CA TRP A 56 14.98 -4.07 4.06
C TRP A 56 13.45 -4.04 4.03
N GLY A 57 12.83 -2.90 4.30
CA GLY A 57 11.40 -2.70 4.14
C GLY A 57 10.92 -2.98 2.71
N VAL A 58 11.66 -2.53 1.69
CA VAL A 58 11.35 -2.86 0.29
C VAL A 58 11.45 -4.36 0.02
N ILE A 59 12.48 -5.03 0.55
CA ILE A 59 12.65 -6.48 0.36
C ILE A 59 11.51 -7.25 1.01
N GLY A 60 11.16 -6.94 2.25
CA GLY A 60 10.06 -7.57 2.96
C GLY A 60 8.73 -7.34 2.24
N ALA A 61 8.45 -6.08 1.86
CA ALA A 61 7.27 -5.74 1.08
C ALA A 61 7.15 -6.56 -0.21
N LEU A 62 8.24 -6.72 -0.97
CA LEU A 62 8.25 -7.53 -2.20
C LEU A 62 7.89 -9.00 -1.92
N VAL A 63 8.45 -9.58 -0.85
CA VAL A 63 8.20 -10.98 -0.48
C VAL A 63 6.74 -11.17 -0.01
N PHE A 64 6.26 -10.34 0.92
CA PHE A 64 4.89 -10.44 1.43
C PHE A 64 3.87 -10.22 0.32
N ARG A 65 4.06 -9.22 -0.53
CA ARG A 65 3.14 -8.95 -1.64
C ARG A 65 3.15 -10.04 -2.69
N ALA A 66 4.31 -10.69 -2.96
CA ALA A 66 4.34 -11.89 -3.78
C ALA A 66 3.42 -12.96 -3.20
N ILE A 67 3.59 -13.28 -1.91
CA ILE A 67 2.77 -14.30 -1.24
C ILE A 67 1.28 -13.94 -1.35
N PHE A 68 0.88 -12.71 -1.04
CA PHE A 68 -0.52 -12.28 -1.08
C PHE A 68 -1.10 -12.26 -2.49
N ILE A 69 -0.35 -11.78 -3.48
CA ILE A 69 -0.83 -11.73 -4.86
C ILE A 69 -1.01 -13.14 -5.41
N PHE A 70 -0.01 -14.01 -5.31
CA PHE A 70 -0.11 -15.37 -5.84
C PHE A 70 -1.13 -16.22 -5.08
N ALA A 71 -1.17 -16.12 -3.75
CA ALA A 71 -2.19 -16.78 -2.95
C ALA A 71 -3.59 -16.22 -3.24
N GLY A 72 -3.71 -14.92 -3.44
CA GLY A 72 -4.97 -14.26 -3.77
C GLY A 72 -5.50 -14.68 -5.14
N VAL A 73 -4.65 -14.68 -6.19
CA VAL A 73 -5.05 -15.17 -7.53
C VAL A 73 -5.46 -16.65 -7.46
N TRP A 74 -4.69 -17.47 -6.73
CA TRP A 74 -5.04 -18.87 -6.53
C TRP A 74 -6.42 -19.01 -5.85
N LEU A 75 -6.65 -18.26 -4.77
CA LEU A 75 -7.91 -18.30 -4.03
C LEU A 75 -9.10 -17.79 -4.85
N LEU A 76 -8.91 -16.75 -5.68
CA LEU A 76 -9.96 -16.22 -6.54
C LEU A 76 -10.56 -17.27 -7.46
N ASN A 77 -9.76 -18.21 -7.97
CA ASN A 77 -10.23 -19.28 -8.86
C ASN A 77 -11.22 -20.24 -8.17
N TYR A 78 -11.18 -20.35 -6.84
CA TYR A 78 -12.07 -21.23 -6.05
C TYR A 78 -13.26 -20.47 -5.45
N THR A 79 -13.34 -19.17 -5.62
CA THR A 79 -14.33 -18.33 -4.94
C THR A 79 -15.43 -17.80 -5.86
N TYR A 80 -15.48 -18.28 -7.11
CA TYR A 80 -16.59 -18.03 -8.02
C TYR A 80 -17.80 -18.89 -7.65
N LEU A 81 -18.95 -18.24 -7.49
CA LEU A 81 -20.23 -18.93 -7.37
C LEU A 81 -20.65 -19.47 -8.74
N PRO A 82 -21.51 -20.52 -8.76
CA PRO A 82 -22.16 -20.94 -9.99
C PRO A 82 -22.88 -19.77 -10.65
N GLU A 83 -22.96 -19.80 -11.98
CA GLU A 83 -23.74 -18.80 -12.73
C GLU A 83 -25.20 -18.84 -12.24
N MET A 84 -25.75 -17.69 -11.92
CA MET A 84 -27.11 -17.53 -11.45
C MET A 84 -27.79 -16.36 -12.18
N GLU A 85 -29.08 -16.47 -12.36
CA GLU A 85 -29.89 -15.36 -12.88
C GLU A 85 -30.24 -14.41 -11.73
N LEU A 86 -29.78 -13.16 -11.82
CA LEU A 86 -30.09 -12.12 -10.86
C LEU A 86 -30.56 -10.86 -11.62
N PHE A 87 -31.73 -10.34 -11.28
CA PHE A 87 -32.30 -9.14 -11.94
C PHE A 87 -32.40 -9.25 -13.47
N GLY A 88 -32.61 -10.47 -14.00
CA GLY A 88 -32.71 -10.72 -15.45
C GLY A 88 -31.36 -10.80 -16.18
N HIS A 89 -30.25 -10.84 -15.47
CA HIS A 89 -28.89 -11.03 -15.99
C HIS A 89 -28.29 -12.32 -15.48
N MET A 90 -27.62 -13.07 -16.36
CA MET A 90 -26.76 -14.18 -15.96
C MET A 90 -25.46 -13.60 -15.37
N VAL A 91 -25.25 -13.79 -14.08
CA VAL A 91 -24.11 -13.22 -13.36
C VAL A 91 -23.26 -14.32 -12.74
N LYS A 92 -21.96 -14.10 -12.74
CA LYS A 92 -20.96 -14.93 -12.08
C LYS A 92 -20.30 -14.12 -10.98
N ILE A 93 -20.76 -14.29 -9.75
CA ILE A 93 -20.26 -13.54 -8.60
C ILE A 93 -19.03 -14.23 -8.01
N ASN A 94 -18.00 -13.47 -7.71
CA ASN A 94 -16.87 -13.92 -6.90
C ASN A 94 -17.03 -13.33 -5.50
N TYR A 95 -17.27 -14.17 -4.49
CA TYR A 95 -17.53 -13.69 -3.13
C TYR A 95 -16.28 -13.05 -2.49
N LEU A 96 -15.06 -13.47 -2.87
CA LEU A 96 -13.84 -12.86 -2.37
C LEU A 96 -13.66 -11.43 -2.93
N LEU A 97 -13.91 -11.24 -4.23
CA LEU A 97 -13.86 -9.90 -4.84
C LEU A 97 -14.95 -9.00 -4.26
N THR A 98 -16.15 -9.54 -4.00
CA THR A 98 -17.21 -8.77 -3.35
C THR A 98 -16.84 -8.38 -1.93
N LEU A 99 -16.24 -9.29 -1.15
CA LEU A 99 -15.72 -8.99 0.19
C LEU A 99 -14.64 -7.92 0.14
N PHE A 100 -13.70 -8.01 -0.79
CA PHE A 100 -12.67 -7.00 -1.00
C PHE A 100 -13.28 -5.64 -1.36
N GLY A 101 -14.28 -5.61 -2.24
CA GLY A 101 -15.01 -4.38 -2.57
C GLY A 101 -15.62 -3.72 -1.34
N ILE A 102 -16.25 -4.50 -0.45
CA ILE A 102 -16.81 -4.00 0.81
C ILE A 102 -15.69 -3.44 1.72
N ILE A 103 -14.59 -4.18 1.88
CA ILE A 103 -13.44 -3.73 2.68
C ILE A 103 -12.92 -2.39 2.15
N LEU A 104 -12.76 -2.22 0.83
CA LEU A 104 -12.27 -0.98 0.24
C LEU A 104 -13.23 0.19 0.46
N ILE A 105 -14.55 -0.02 0.36
CA ILE A 105 -15.54 1.03 0.67
C ILE A 105 -15.43 1.44 2.13
N VAL A 106 -15.37 0.48 3.04
CA VAL A 106 -15.25 0.76 4.48
C VAL A 106 -13.93 1.47 4.78
N ALA A 107 -12.82 1.03 4.18
CA ALA A 107 -11.51 1.67 4.33
C ALA A 107 -11.54 3.12 3.81
N GLY A 108 -12.12 3.35 2.63
CA GLY A 108 -12.29 4.69 2.06
C GLY A 108 -13.12 5.61 2.95
N ILE A 109 -14.27 5.15 3.43
CA ILE A 109 -15.12 5.92 4.35
C ILE A 109 -14.37 6.22 5.65
N LYS A 110 -13.73 5.22 6.24
CA LYS A 110 -12.94 5.38 7.47
C LYS A 110 -11.81 6.38 7.27
N SER A 111 -11.07 6.30 6.16
CA SER A 111 -9.99 7.24 5.83
C SER A 111 -10.51 8.68 5.68
N ALA A 112 -11.68 8.88 5.04
CA ALA A 112 -12.27 10.20 4.89
C ALA A 112 -12.76 10.80 6.22
N LEU A 113 -13.27 9.97 7.14
CA LEU A 113 -13.84 10.39 8.41
C LEU A 113 -12.81 10.46 9.55
N SER A 114 -11.65 9.80 9.41
CA SER A 114 -10.61 9.89 10.42
C SER A 114 -10.12 11.33 10.51
N GLN A 115 -10.42 11.97 11.65
CA GLN A 115 -9.76 13.21 12.04
C GLN A 115 -8.26 12.89 12.20
N GLU A 116 -7.44 13.86 11.93
CA GLU A 116 -6.03 13.83 12.32
C GLU A 116 -5.98 13.80 13.85
N GLU A 117 -6.20 12.61 14.42
CA GLU A 117 -5.70 12.36 15.77
C GLU A 117 -4.21 12.64 15.71
N ASP A 118 -3.72 13.43 16.63
CA ASP A 118 -2.31 13.77 16.80
C ASP A 118 -1.42 12.57 16.45
N GLU A 119 -1.05 12.41 15.18
CA GLU A 119 -0.16 11.31 14.76
C GLU A 119 1.18 11.43 15.47
N GLY A 120 1.53 12.62 15.93
CA GLY A 120 2.69 12.89 16.80
C GLY A 120 2.59 12.29 18.21
N SER A 121 1.39 11.88 18.67
CA SER A 121 1.19 11.27 20.01
C SER A 121 1.16 9.74 19.98
N LYS A 122 1.26 9.10 18.82
CA LYS A 122 1.25 7.63 18.72
C LYS A 122 2.49 7.01 19.35
N ASP A 123 2.27 6.15 20.35
CA ASP A 123 3.32 5.33 20.96
C ASP A 123 3.64 4.12 20.08
N PHE A 124 4.61 4.28 19.18
CA PHE A 124 5.02 3.23 18.24
C PHE A 124 5.64 2.01 18.93
N THR A 125 6.03 2.10 20.22
CA THR A 125 6.52 0.93 20.97
C THR A 125 5.41 -0.10 21.21
N LYS A 126 4.14 0.32 21.16
CA LYS A 126 2.97 -0.55 21.28
C LYS A 126 2.46 -1.09 19.95
N SER A 127 3.06 -0.73 18.82
CA SER A 127 2.70 -1.25 17.50
C SER A 127 2.90 -2.76 17.40
N PRO A 128 2.17 -3.46 16.51
CA PRO A 128 2.32 -4.91 16.35
C PRO A 128 3.74 -5.34 16.05
N GLY A 129 4.47 -4.60 15.19
CA GLY A 129 5.86 -4.88 14.85
C GLY A 129 6.80 -4.75 16.06
N ALA A 130 6.64 -3.67 16.84
CA ALA A 130 7.43 -3.50 18.07
C ALA A 130 7.14 -4.61 19.10
N ARG A 131 5.86 -4.91 19.33
CA ARG A 131 5.47 -6.00 20.26
C ARG A 131 6.04 -7.35 19.84
N PHE A 132 6.07 -7.64 18.52
CA PHE A 132 6.67 -8.85 18.00
C PHE A 132 8.15 -8.92 18.37
N VAL A 133 8.92 -7.87 18.13
CA VAL A 133 10.35 -7.84 18.47
C VAL A 133 10.59 -7.95 19.98
N TYR A 134 9.90 -7.16 20.78
CA TYR A 134 10.05 -7.22 22.26
C TYR A 134 9.65 -8.57 22.87
N LYS A 135 8.76 -9.31 22.22
CA LYS A 135 8.34 -10.64 22.70
C LYS A 135 9.39 -11.72 22.42
N PHE A 136 10.10 -11.62 21.30
CA PHE A 136 11.02 -12.69 20.84
C PHE A 136 12.49 -12.35 20.97
N PHE A 137 12.84 -11.07 21.19
CA PHE A 137 14.22 -10.61 21.24
C PHE A 137 14.45 -9.72 22.47
N ASN A 138 15.63 -9.86 23.06
CA ASN A 138 16.13 -8.85 24.00
C ASN A 138 16.54 -7.62 23.19
N VAL A 139 16.05 -6.45 23.57
CA VAL A 139 16.29 -5.19 22.85
C VAL A 139 17.08 -4.24 23.75
N THR A 140 18.22 -3.73 23.24
CA THR A 140 18.94 -2.64 23.87
C THR A 140 18.29 -1.28 23.57
N HIS A 141 18.52 -0.30 24.44
CA HIS A 141 18.09 1.08 24.22
C HIS A 141 19.07 1.90 23.37
N GLN A 142 20.24 1.35 23.06
CA GLN A 142 21.30 2.08 22.35
C GLN A 142 21.42 1.62 20.91
N TYR A 143 21.63 2.60 20.02
CA TYR A 143 22.02 2.33 18.64
C TYR A 143 23.49 1.90 18.59
N ASP A 144 23.80 0.94 17.72
CA ASP A 144 25.17 0.57 17.36
C ASP A 144 25.40 0.86 15.86
N GLY A 145 25.53 2.14 15.54
CA GLY A 145 25.57 2.60 14.17
C GLY A 145 24.33 2.20 13.39
N ASP A 146 24.51 1.49 12.28
CA ASP A 146 23.45 0.97 11.43
C ASP A 146 23.17 -0.53 11.62
N LYS A 147 23.66 -1.14 12.71
CA LYS A 147 23.48 -2.56 12.97
C LYS A 147 22.10 -2.88 13.54
N PHE A 148 21.53 -3.99 13.12
CA PHE A 148 20.26 -4.51 13.67
C PHE A 148 20.46 -5.30 14.97
N PHE A 149 21.64 -5.86 15.17
CA PHE A 149 22.00 -6.61 16.37
C PHE A 149 23.38 -6.17 16.87
N THR A 150 23.52 -6.17 18.18
CA THR A 150 24.80 -5.88 18.86
C THR A 150 25.06 -6.91 19.98
N ILE A 151 26.20 -6.80 20.63
CA ILE A 151 26.54 -7.62 21.78
C ILE A 151 26.54 -6.73 23.01
N GLU A 152 25.69 -7.04 23.99
CA GLU A 152 25.62 -6.38 25.29
C GLU A 152 25.76 -7.43 26.38
N ASN A 153 26.71 -7.23 27.29
CA ASN A 153 27.03 -8.19 28.34
C ASN A 153 27.31 -9.63 27.85
N GLY A 154 27.91 -9.78 26.67
CA GLY A 154 28.20 -11.08 26.06
C GLY A 154 27.01 -11.75 25.38
N LEU A 155 25.85 -11.13 25.38
CA LEU A 155 24.63 -11.63 24.73
C LEU A 155 24.33 -10.84 23.45
N LYS A 156 23.86 -11.55 22.41
CA LYS A 156 23.37 -10.90 21.20
C LYS A 156 21.98 -10.33 21.46
N VAL A 157 21.86 -9.01 21.31
CA VAL A 157 20.60 -8.27 21.51
C VAL A 157 20.23 -7.49 20.25
N ALA A 158 18.94 -7.25 20.05
CA ALA A 158 18.44 -6.41 18.96
C ALA A 158 18.64 -4.93 19.31
N THR A 159 18.94 -4.11 18.31
CA THR A 159 19.00 -2.65 18.45
C THR A 159 17.63 -2.02 18.18
N PRO A 160 17.41 -0.75 18.55
CA PRO A 160 16.21 -0.02 18.18
C PRO A 160 15.97 0.01 16.65
N LEU A 161 17.04 -0.07 15.84
CA LEU A 161 16.92 -0.12 14.40
C LEU A 161 16.20 -1.37 13.88
N PHE A 162 16.38 -2.51 14.53
CA PHE A 162 15.65 -3.74 14.23
C PHE A 162 14.16 -3.61 14.58
N VAL A 163 13.84 -2.93 15.69
CA VAL A 163 12.45 -2.61 16.06
C VAL A 163 11.80 -1.75 14.99
N VAL A 164 12.51 -0.73 14.51
CA VAL A 164 12.02 0.16 13.45
C VAL A 164 11.74 -0.61 12.14
N VAL A 165 12.65 -1.51 11.71
CA VAL A 165 12.41 -2.37 10.54
C VAL A 165 11.13 -3.20 10.72
N ALA A 166 10.97 -3.83 11.88
CA ALA A 166 9.78 -4.63 12.14
C ALA A 166 8.49 -3.79 12.13
N ILE A 167 8.52 -2.56 12.67
CA ILE A 167 7.37 -1.65 12.60
C ILE A 167 7.03 -1.32 11.15
N VAL A 168 8.03 -0.96 10.34
CA VAL A 168 7.87 -0.64 8.91
C VAL A 168 7.27 -1.82 8.14
N GLU A 169 7.79 -3.03 8.36
CA GLU A 169 7.29 -4.25 7.71
C GLU A 169 5.85 -4.59 8.10
N PHE A 170 5.53 -4.54 9.40
CA PHE A 170 4.17 -4.78 9.86
C PHE A 170 3.19 -3.70 9.38
N THR A 171 3.65 -2.47 9.26
CA THR A 171 2.84 -1.37 8.72
C THR A 171 2.57 -1.58 7.23
N ASP A 172 3.59 -1.94 6.44
CA ASP A 172 3.39 -2.25 5.01
C ASP A 172 2.46 -3.46 4.82
N LEU A 173 2.57 -4.48 5.68
CA LEU A 173 1.67 -5.62 5.67
C LEU A 173 0.20 -5.21 5.93
N LEU A 174 -0.04 -4.27 6.85
CA LEU A 174 -1.39 -3.75 7.10
C LEU A 174 -1.92 -2.97 5.90
N PHE A 175 -1.09 -2.15 5.26
CA PHE A 175 -1.48 -1.42 4.06
C PHE A 175 -1.68 -2.34 2.84
N ALA A 176 -0.99 -3.48 2.79
CA ALA A 176 -1.21 -4.47 1.75
C ALA A 176 -2.63 -5.06 1.78
N ILE A 177 -3.30 -5.07 2.94
CA ILE A 177 -4.70 -5.51 3.06
C ILE A 177 -5.64 -4.62 2.24
N ASP A 178 -5.35 -3.33 2.12
CA ASP A 178 -6.15 -2.38 1.35
C ASP A 178 -5.68 -2.27 -0.11
N SER A 179 -4.36 -2.28 -0.34
CA SER A 179 -3.79 -2.06 -1.68
C SER A 179 -3.92 -3.28 -2.59
N ILE A 180 -3.73 -4.50 -2.08
CA ILE A 180 -3.82 -5.72 -2.89
C ILE A 180 -5.22 -5.93 -3.46
N PRO A 181 -6.32 -5.85 -2.69
CA PRO A 181 -7.66 -5.84 -3.26
C PRO A 181 -7.88 -4.80 -4.36
N ALA A 182 -7.32 -3.59 -4.17
CA ALA A 182 -7.46 -2.51 -5.14
C ALA A 182 -6.83 -2.84 -6.50
N ILE A 183 -5.66 -3.48 -6.53
CA ILE A 183 -5.03 -3.90 -7.78
C ILE A 183 -5.73 -5.13 -8.41
N PHE A 184 -6.33 -6.02 -7.61
CA PHE A 184 -7.16 -7.11 -8.13
C PHE A 184 -8.37 -6.61 -8.92
N ALA A 185 -8.92 -5.45 -8.56
CA ALA A 185 -10.00 -4.82 -9.35
C ALA A 185 -9.58 -4.42 -10.78
N ILE A 186 -8.28 -4.35 -11.04
CA ILE A 186 -7.71 -3.98 -12.35
C ILE A 186 -7.39 -5.20 -13.21
N ALA A 187 -6.78 -6.23 -12.64
CA ALA A 187 -6.31 -7.41 -13.37
C ALA A 187 -6.44 -8.69 -12.51
N PRO A 188 -7.66 -9.15 -12.17
CA PRO A 188 -7.88 -10.22 -11.20
C PRO A 188 -7.24 -11.55 -11.57
N ASP A 189 -7.10 -11.82 -12.88
CA ASP A 189 -6.66 -13.11 -13.41
C ASP A 189 -5.19 -13.10 -13.91
N ASP A 190 -4.47 -11.98 -13.73
CA ASP A 190 -3.12 -11.84 -14.28
C ASP A 190 -2.07 -11.56 -13.19
N PRO A 191 -1.53 -12.62 -12.54
CA PRO A 191 -0.54 -12.47 -11.49
C PRO A 191 0.76 -11.80 -11.96
N PHE A 192 1.11 -11.92 -13.25
CA PHE A 192 2.29 -11.26 -13.79
C PHE A 192 2.13 -9.73 -13.81
N ILE A 193 1.01 -9.24 -14.33
CA ILE A 193 0.71 -7.81 -14.36
C ILE A 193 0.59 -7.27 -12.94
N LEU A 194 -0.14 -7.97 -12.05
CA LEU A 194 -0.30 -7.58 -10.66
C LEU A 194 1.05 -7.47 -9.92
N TYR A 195 1.88 -8.51 -10.03
CA TYR A 195 3.13 -8.53 -9.30
C TYR A 195 4.16 -7.56 -9.88
N THR A 196 4.31 -7.50 -11.19
CA THR A 196 5.30 -6.60 -11.82
C THR A 196 4.93 -5.13 -11.62
N SER A 197 3.65 -4.74 -11.76
CA SER A 197 3.23 -3.37 -11.47
C SER A 197 3.54 -2.96 -10.02
N ASN A 198 3.30 -3.87 -9.09
CA ASN A 198 3.57 -3.70 -7.68
C ASN A 198 5.07 -3.57 -7.39
N ILE A 199 5.91 -4.46 -7.95
CA ILE A 199 7.38 -4.36 -7.85
C ILE A 199 7.86 -2.98 -8.28
N PHE A 200 7.47 -2.52 -9.48
CA PHE A 200 7.92 -1.23 -10.00
C PHE A 200 7.41 -0.05 -9.18
N ALA A 201 6.21 -0.14 -8.60
CA ALA A 201 5.71 0.87 -7.68
C ALA A 201 6.55 0.95 -6.39
N ILE A 202 6.84 -0.20 -5.78
CA ILE A 202 7.59 -0.29 -4.52
C ILE A 202 9.07 0.09 -4.70
N LEU A 203 9.72 -0.33 -5.77
CA LEU A 203 11.13 0.04 -6.03
C LEU A 203 11.32 1.56 -6.07
N GLY A 204 10.31 2.31 -6.50
CA GLY A 204 10.33 3.78 -6.46
C GLY A 204 10.05 4.39 -5.09
N LEU A 205 9.62 3.63 -4.08
CA LEU A 205 9.26 4.15 -2.76
C LEU A 205 10.43 4.82 -2.07
N ARG A 206 11.61 4.24 -2.15
CA ARG A 206 12.82 4.80 -1.53
C ARG A 206 13.13 6.21 -2.03
N SER A 207 13.08 6.43 -3.34
CA SER A 207 13.29 7.75 -3.92
C SER A 207 12.16 8.71 -3.56
N LEU A 208 10.93 8.21 -3.53
CA LEU A 208 9.76 8.98 -3.15
C LEU A 208 9.79 9.39 -1.67
N TYR A 209 10.30 8.53 -0.78
CA TYR A 209 10.49 8.84 0.63
C TYR A 209 11.34 10.10 0.83
N PHE A 210 12.53 10.15 0.21
CA PHE A 210 13.43 11.30 0.37
C PHE A 210 12.87 12.58 -0.25
N LEU A 211 12.04 12.46 -1.28
CA LEU A 211 11.32 13.59 -1.85
C LEU A 211 10.23 14.07 -0.88
N LEU A 212 9.38 13.17 -0.41
CA LEU A 212 8.23 13.50 0.45
C LEU A 212 8.64 13.97 1.84
N ALA A 213 9.71 13.43 2.42
CA ALA A 213 10.22 13.87 3.72
C ALA A 213 10.53 15.38 3.78
N ASN A 214 10.79 16.01 2.62
CA ASN A 214 11.03 17.45 2.53
C ASN A 214 9.77 18.27 2.17
N PHE A 215 8.70 17.62 1.67
CA PHE A 215 7.51 18.29 1.10
C PHE A 215 6.20 17.75 1.68
N MET A 216 6.22 17.17 2.87
CA MET A 216 5.10 16.48 3.49
C MET A 216 3.82 17.35 3.57
N TYR A 217 3.98 18.63 3.90
CA TYR A 217 2.88 19.60 3.98
C TYR A 217 2.13 19.82 2.65
N MET A 218 2.75 19.49 1.51
CA MET A 218 2.13 19.67 0.18
C MET A 218 1.10 18.58 -0.16
N PHE A 219 0.92 17.58 0.68
CA PHE A 219 0.07 16.42 0.41
C PHE A 219 -1.08 16.25 1.41
N SER A 220 -1.39 17.29 2.17
CA SER A 220 -2.39 17.26 3.24
C SER A 220 -3.80 16.81 2.80
N LYS A 221 -4.20 17.10 1.56
CA LYS A 221 -5.52 16.70 1.02
C LYS A 221 -5.51 15.36 0.30
N LEU A 222 -4.33 14.73 0.14
CA LEU A 222 -4.20 13.46 -0.59
C LEU A 222 -5.04 12.34 0.04
N LYS A 223 -5.18 12.30 1.38
CA LYS A 223 -6.01 11.33 2.10
C LYS A 223 -7.46 11.29 1.60
N TYR A 224 -8.06 12.44 1.28
CA TYR A 224 -9.42 12.50 0.76
C TYR A 224 -9.52 11.94 -0.66
N GLY A 225 -8.49 12.20 -1.48
CA GLY A 225 -8.40 11.58 -2.81
C GLY A 225 -8.25 10.07 -2.75
N LEU A 226 -7.38 9.58 -1.87
CA LEU A 226 -7.21 8.13 -1.67
C LEU A 226 -8.49 7.48 -1.15
N ALA A 227 -9.19 8.11 -0.20
CA ALA A 227 -10.48 7.65 0.29
C ALA A 227 -11.52 7.51 -0.85
N LEU A 228 -11.59 8.52 -1.73
CA LEU A 228 -12.48 8.49 -2.89
C LEU A 228 -12.10 7.40 -3.89
N ILE A 229 -10.81 7.21 -4.14
CA ILE A 229 -10.30 6.14 -5.03
C ILE A 229 -10.66 4.77 -4.47
N LEU A 230 -10.42 4.52 -3.18
CA LEU A 230 -10.77 3.25 -2.53
C LEU A 230 -12.27 2.97 -2.61
N ALA A 231 -13.10 3.96 -2.33
CA ALA A 231 -14.56 3.83 -2.45
C ALA A 231 -14.98 3.51 -3.89
N PHE A 232 -14.44 4.24 -4.88
CA PHE A 232 -14.71 4.00 -6.31
C PHE A 232 -14.31 2.59 -6.74
N ILE A 233 -13.10 2.14 -6.37
CA ILE A 233 -12.61 0.80 -6.72
C ILE A 233 -13.46 -0.28 -6.04
N GLY A 234 -13.83 -0.08 -4.78
CA GLY A 234 -14.71 -0.99 -4.05
C GLY A 234 -16.08 -1.13 -4.70
N VAL A 235 -16.70 -0.01 -5.11
CA VAL A 235 -17.95 -0.02 -5.88
C VAL A 235 -17.78 -0.74 -7.20
N LYS A 236 -16.70 -0.45 -7.95
CA LYS A 236 -16.38 -1.13 -9.22
C LYS A 236 -16.34 -2.65 -9.04
N MET A 237 -15.69 -3.15 -7.98
CA MET A 237 -15.59 -4.59 -7.71
C MET A 237 -16.94 -5.24 -7.43
N ILE A 238 -17.83 -4.57 -6.68
CA ILE A 238 -19.16 -5.09 -6.35
C ILE A 238 -20.07 -5.10 -7.59
N VAL A 239 -19.94 -4.09 -8.44
CA VAL A 239 -20.76 -3.94 -9.65
C VAL A 239 -20.25 -4.78 -10.81
N ALA A 240 -18.99 -5.22 -10.80
CA ALA A 240 -18.35 -5.95 -11.90
C ALA A 240 -19.13 -7.15 -12.45
N PRO A 241 -19.86 -7.97 -11.66
CA PRO A 241 -20.68 -9.07 -12.18
C PRO A 241 -21.84 -8.60 -13.05
N PHE A 242 -22.33 -7.36 -12.88
CA PHE A 242 -23.49 -6.80 -13.57
C PHE A 242 -23.08 -5.85 -14.70
N TYR A 243 -22.03 -5.07 -14.49
CA TYR A 243 -21.57 -4.06 -15.42
C TYR A 243 -20.05 -3.96 -15.42
N HIS A 244 -19.45 -4.24 -16.57
CA HIS A 244 -18.01 -4.16 -16.74
C HIS A 244 -17.56 -2.70 -16.98
N ILE A 245 -16.86 -2.12 -16.00
CA ILE A 245 -16.22 -0.81 -16.17
C ILE A 245 -14.81 -1.03 -16.74
N GLU A 246 -14.58 -0.55 -17.94
CA GLU A 246 -13.28 -0.68 -18.61
C GLU A 246 -12.14 -0.08 -17.76
N THR A 247 -10.98 -0.69 -17.85
CA THR A 247 -9.77 -0.25 -17.12
C THR A 247 -9.36 1.18 -17.49
N SER A 248 -9.57 1.58 -18.74
CA SER A 248 -9.33 2.94 -19.24
C SER A 248 -10.11 4.01 -18.47
N TYR A 249 -11.41 3.81 -18.26
CA TYR A 249 -12.24 4.74 -17.46
C TYR A 249 -11.81 4.76 -16.00
N SER A 250 -11.49 3.60 -15.44
CA SER A 250 -10.98 3.52 -14.06
C SER A 250 -9.68 4.29 -13.90
N LEU A 251 -8.77 4.17 -14.86
CA LEU A 251 -7.50 4.90 -14.84
C LEU A 251 -7.69 6.41 -14.97
N MET A 252 -8.62 6.86 -15.82
CA MET A 252 -8.97 8.28 -15.93
C MET A 252 -9.55 8.83 -14.63
N VAL A 253 -10.46 8.10 -13.98
CA VAL A 253 -11.03 8.52 -12.68
C VAL A 253 -9.93 8.61 -11.62
N VAL A 254 -9.13 7.55 -11.46
CA VAL A 254 -8.03 7.52 -10.48
C VAL A 254 -7.04 8.65 -10.74
N GLY A 255 -6.59 8.82 -11.99
CA GLY A 255 -5.65 9.88 -12.36
C GLY A 255 -6.21 11.28 -12.11
N SER A 256 -7.47 11.51 -12.46
CA SER A 256 -8.14 12.80 -12.23
C SER A 256 -8.26 13.13 -10.74
N VAL A 257 -8.67 12.15 -9.93
CA VAL A 257 -8.80 12.32 -8.47
C VAL A 257 -7.44 12.62 -7.85
N LEU A 258 -6.37 11.91 -8.26
CA LEU A 258 -5.03 12.17 -7.76
C LEU A 258 -4.55 13.59 -8.10
N ILE A 259 -4.69 13.99 -9.36
CA ILE A 259 -4.29 15.34 -9.79
C ILE A 259 -5.07 16.40 -9.01
N LEU A 260 -6.40 16.25 -8.89
CA LEU A 260 -7.23 17.19 -8.15
C LEU A 260 -6.85 17.25 -6.66
N SER A 261 -6.51 16.12 -6.05
CA SER A 261 -6.08 16.07 -4.64
C SER A 261 -4.75 16.79 -4.42
N VAL A 262 -3.80 16.61 -5.33
CA VAL A 262 -2.52 17.33 -5.27
C VAL A 262 -2.72 18.82 -5.50
N VAL A 263 -3.51 19.21 -6.50
CA VAL A 263 -3.83 20.62 -6.75
C VAL A 263 -4.56 21.24 -5.57
N ALA A 264 -5.53 20.53 -4.97
CA ALA A 264 -6.22 20.99 -3.77
C ALA A 264 -5.27 21.18 -2.58
N SER A 265 -4.31 20.25 -2.38
CA SER A 265 -3.30 20.38 -1.34
C SER A 265 -2.42 21.63 -1.52
N LEU A 266 -2.08 21.95 -2.78
CA LEU A 266 -1.25 23.13 -3.10
C LEU A 266 -2.02 24.44 -2.95
N LEU A 267 -3.32 24.46 -3.30
CA LEU A 267 -4.15 25.67 -3.23
C LEU A 267 -4.69 25.94 -1.83
N PHE A 268 -4.92 24.90 -1.06
CA PHE A 268 -5.51 24.94 0.29
C PHE A 268 -4.65 24.16 1.28
N PRO A 269 -3.39 24.62 1.53
CA PRO A 269 -2.55 23.97 2.53
C PRO A 269 -3.21 24.11 3.90
N ASP A 270 -3.12 23.08 4.74
CA ASP A 270 -3.53 23.18 6.13
C ASP A 270 -2.63 24.22 6.81
N LYS A 271 -3.25 25.15 7.53
CA LYS A 271 -2.50 26.14 8.33
C LYS A 271 -2.03 25.43 9.59
N ASP A 272 -0.71 25.45 9.79
CA ASP A 272 -0.07 25.08 11.06
C ASP A 272 -0.67 25.84 12.25
#